data_283fe9f777b95ea4a058d12ae1c42ac5
#
_entry.id   283fe9f777b95ea4a058d12ae1c42ac5
#
_cell.length_a   1.000
_cell.length_b   1.000
_cell.length_c   1.000
_cell.angle_alpha   90.00
_cell.angle_beta   90.00
_cell.angle_gamma   90.00
#
_symmetry.space_group_name_H-M   'P 1'
#
loop_
_entity.id
_entity.type
_entity.pdbx_description
1 polymer ?
#
loop_
_entity_poly.entity_id
_entity_poly.type
_entity_poly.pdbx_seq_one_letter_code
_entity_poly.pdbx_strand_id
1 'polypeptide(L)'
;VGSEMCIRDRPGIGYPLIIRPAFTLGGTGGGIVNDEEELKEITRNGLYLSPITQVLVEKCIAGWKEIEFEVMRDAKGNVITVCSMENFDPVGVHTGDSIVIAPAVTLADKEYQMLRSAALKIIDTLKVEGGCNCQFALNPDSFEYAVIEVNPRVSRSSALASKATGYPIAKVAAQIAIGYTLDEIKNAVTGKTYACFEPALDYVVVKLPKWPFDKFVYAKRELGTQMKATGEVMAIGSTFEQAIMKAVRGAEIGHDCLISPKMLDLDDKTIHDRLSDCTDERLFVVYEALRRGVSVDEIHSITKIDEWFLYKLCKLIDMEKTLKNNFNEETYLEAKKIGYTDKVIEKITGKKIEKPVHAVFKMVDTCAAEFAAMTPYFYSTYDNEDEASEFIANRGHDRKTVIVFGSGPIRIGQGIEFDYASVHCVWALKEKGYDVVIAVSYTHLTLPTNSLV
;
A
#
# COMPACT_ATOMS: atom_id res chain seq x y z
N VAL A 1 -11.66 20.08 -33.41
CA VAL A 1 -10.42 20.80 -33.14
C VAL A 1 -9.52 19.94 -32.24
N GLY A 2 -10.04 19.20 -31.25
CA GLY A 2 -9.22 18.49 -30.28
C GLY A 2 -8.45 17.29 -30.85
N SER A 3 -9.10 16.35 -31.53
CA SER A 3 -8.45 15.14 -32.04
C SER A 3 -7.38 15.42 -33.13
N GLU A 4 -7.61 16.42 -33.97
CA GLU A 4 -6.68 16.82 -35.02
C GLU A 4 -5.42 17.50 -34.45
N MET A 5 -5.54 18.26 -33.36
CA MET A 5 -4.39 18.84 -32.66
C MET A 5 -3.51 17.75 -32.04
N CYS A 6 -4.10 16.75 -31.39
CA CYS A 6 -3.33 15.62 -30.82
C CYS A 6 -2.53 14.85 -31.87
N ILE A 7 -3.12 14.65 -33.08
CA ILE A 7 -2.42 14.03 -34.21
C ILE A 7 -1.26 14.90 -34.71
N ARG A 8 -1.40 16.21 -34.65
CA ARG A 8 -0.40 17.19 -35.09
C ARG A 8 0.82 17.22 -34.16
N ASP A 9 0.62 17.08 -32.86
CA ASP A 9 1.68 17.11 -31.84
C ASP A 9 2.44 15.78 -31.71
N ARG A 10 1.84 14.68 -32.19
CA ARG A 10 2.41 13.33 -32.18
C ARG A 10 3.84 13.21 -32.71
N PRO A 11 4.23 13.85 -33.84
CA PRO A 11 5.58 13.67 -34.39
C PRO A 11 6.71 14.10 -33.44
N GLY A 12 6.40 14.94 -32.44
CA GLY A 12 7.35 15.37 -31.43
C GLY A 12 7.47 14.42 -30.23
N ILE A 13 6.47 13.56 -29.96
CA ILE A 13 6.42 12.72 -28.77
C ILE A 13 6.66 11.24 -29.09
N GLY A 14 6.05 10.71 -30.17
CA GLY A 14 6.13 9.29 -30.56
C GLY A 14 5.15 8.40 -29.79
N TYR A 15 4.91 7.19 -30.29
CA TYR A 15 4.14 6.16 -29.57
C TYR A 15 5.01 5.29 -28.69
N PRO A 16 4.44 4.67 -27.61
CA PRO A 16 3.08 4.86 -27.13
C PRO A 16 2.87 6.23 -26.46
N LEU A 17 1.62 6.70 -26.45
CA LEU A 17 1.19 7.93 -25.78
C LEU A 17 0.21 7.61 -24.65
N ILE A 18 0.07 8.54 -23.71
CA ILE A 18 -1.03 8.51 -22.74
C ILE A 18 -1.96 9.71 -22.94
N ILE A 19 -3.26 9.44 -22.91
CA ILE A 19 -4.30 10.47 -22.98
C ILE A 19 -4.93 10.62 -21.61
N ARG A 20 -4.97 11.85 -21.09
CA ARG A 20 -5.62 12.18 -19.82
C ARG A 20 -6.64 13.28 -20.01
N PRO A 21 -7.94 12.99 -19.89
CA PRO A 21 -8.98 14.02 -19.94
C PRO A 21 -8.88 14.96 -18.75
N ALA A 22 -9.00 16.27 -19.01
CA ALA A 22 -8.93 17.27 -17.95
C ALA A 22 -10.18 17.19 -17.04
N PHE A 23 -9.97 17.35 -15.72
CA PHE A 23 -11.03 17.37 -14.70
C PHE A 23 -11.86 16.08 -14.60
N THR A 24 -11.32 14.93 -15.00
CA THR A 24 -11.91 13.62 -14.73
C THR A 24 -11.26 12.97 -13.50
N LEU A 25 -11.98 12.04 -12.85
CA LEU A 25 -11.52 11.34 -11.66
C LEU A 25 -11.19 9.88 -11.98
N GLY A 26 -10.17 9.32 -11.32
CA GLY A 26 -9.84 7.91 -11.39
C GLY A 26 -9.46 7.41 -12.79
N GLY A 27 -8.87 8.26 -13.64
CA GLY A 27 -8.45 7.89 -14.99
C GLY A 27 -9.57 7.73 -16.01
N THR A 28 -10.81 8.17 -15.68
CA THR A 28 -11.97 8.02 -16.55
C THR A 28 -11.78 8.68 -17.92
N GLY A 29 -11.96 7.90 -18.99
CA GLY A 29 -11.86 8.36 -20.38
C GLY A 29 -10.44 8.54 -20.91
N GLY A 30 -9.42 8.27 -20.08
CA GLY A 30 -8.03 8.22 -20.49
C GLY A 30 -7.57 6.81 -20.85
N GLY A 31 -6.34 6.70 -21.36
CA GLY A 31 -5.73 5.41 -21.70
C GLY A 31 -4.39 5.56 -22.40
N ILE A 32 -3.72 4.43 -22.56
CA ILE A 32 -2.51 4.30 -23.36
C ILE A 32 -2.95 4.05 -24.81
N VAL A 33 -2.29 4.71 -25.74
CA VAL A 33 -2.54 4.59 -27.19
C VAL A 33 -1.26 4.19 -27.90
N ASN A 34 -1.35 3.21 -28.77
CA ASN A 34 -0.21 2.61 -29.47
C ASN A 34 -0.13 3.03 -30.93
N ASP A 35 -1.24 3.50 -31.49
CA ASP A 35 -1.37 3.89 -32.89
C ASP A 35 -2.34 5.08 -33.08
N GLU A 36 -2.49 5.50 -34.34
CA GLU A 36 -3.32 6.64 -34.70
C GLU A 36 -4.84 6.39 -34.56
N GLU A 37 -5.29 5.14 -34.73
CA GLU A 37 -6.71 4.80 -34.61
C GLU A 37 -7.14 4.84 -33.15
N GLU A 38 -6.35 4.22 -32.27
CA GLU A 38 -6.55 4.29 -30.81
C GLU A 38 -6.45 5.75 -30.32
N LEU A 39 -5.51 6.54 -30.85
CA LEU A 39 -5.38 7.96 -30.51
C LEU A 39 -6.68 8.72 -30.82
N LYS A 40 -7.27 8.53 -32.01
CA LYS A 40 -8.52 9.18 -32.39
C LYS A 40 -9.71 8.77 -31.53
N GLU A 41 -9.80 7.48 -31.24
CA GLU A 41 -10.91 6.93 -30.44
C GLU A 41 -10.84 7.42 -29.00
N ILE A 42 -9.72 7.20 -28.32
CA ILE A 42 -9.54 7.56 -26.89
C ILE A 42 -9.59 9.07 -26.71
N THR A 43 -8.98 9.86 -27.62
CA THR A 43 -9.04 11.31 -27.55
C THR A 43 -10.48 11.82 -27.72
N ARG A 44 -11.26 11.28 -28.63
CA ARG A 44 -12.66 11.67 -28.83
C ARG A 44 -13.48 11.39 -27.58
N ASN A 45 -13.32 10.21 -27.00
CA ASN A 45 -13.99 9.83 -25.76
C ASN A 45 -13.56 10.73 -24.59
N GLY A 46 -12.27 10.99 -24.46
CA GLY A 46 -11.71 11.87 -23.43
C GLY A 46 -12.22 13.31 -23.52
N LEU A 47 -12.31 13.86 -24.73
CA LEU A 47 -12.88 15.18 -24.97
C LEU A 47 -14.37 15.25 -24.63
N TYR A 48 -15.10 14.17 -24.88
CA TYR A 48 -16.53 14.08 -24.52
C TYR A 48 -16.75 14.02 -23.01
N LEU A 49 -15.91 13.29 -22.30
CA LEU A 49 -16.02 13.11 -20.86
C LEU A 49 -15.43 14.28 -20.05
N SER A 50 -14.52 15.06 -20.64
CA SER A 50 -13.97 16.25 -19.99
C SER A 50 -14.98 17.39 -19.91
N PRO A 51 -15.28 17.93 -18.71
CA PRO A 51 -16.20 19.05 -18.53
C PRO A 51 -15.84 20.30 -19.33
N ILE A 52 -14.55 20.46 -19.66
CA ILE A 52 -14.00 21.60 -20.42
C ILE A 52 -13.55 21.20 -21.82
N THR A 53 -13.85 19.96 -22.25
CA THR A 53 -13.52 19.44 -23.59
C THR A 53 -12.01 19.55 -23.89
N GLN A 54 -11.16 19.13 -22.93
CA GLN A 54 -9.70 19.13 -23.06
C GLN A 54 -9.12 17.78 -22.68
N VAL A 55 -8.06 17.38 -23.36
CA VAL A 55 -7.21 16.25 -23.02
C VAL A 55 -5.75 16.66 -23.00
N LEU A 56 -4.98 16.06 -22.12
CA LEU A 56 -3.52 16.14 -22.11
C LEU A 56 -2.97 14.93 -22.86
N VAL A 57 -2.00 15.14 -23.74
CA VAL A 57 -1.28 14.10 -24.49
C VAL A 57 0.16 14.08 -24.01
N GLU A 58 0.59 12.96 -23.48
CA GLU A 58 1.90 12.83 -22.84
C GLU A 58 2.66 11.61 -23.39
N LYS A 59 4.00 11.64 -23.24
CA LYS A 59 4.85 10.48 -23.47
C LYS A 59 4.42 9.35 -22.50
N CYS A 60 4.24 8.15 -23.02
CA CYS A 60 4.00 7.00 -22.17
C CYS A 60 5.29 6.60 -21.45
N ILE A 61 5.19 6.47 -20.14
CA ILE A 61 6.26 6.02 -19.23
C ILE A 61 5.86 4.72 -18.52
N ALA A 62 4.99 3.93 -19.17
CA ALA A 62 4.61 2.62 -18.66
C ALA A 62 5.87 1.74 -18.41
N GLY A 63 5.86 1.00 -17.32
CA GLY A 63 6.99 0.17 -16.93
C GLY A 63 8.02 0.86 -16.03
N TRP A 64 7.94 2.18 -15.82
CA TRP A 64 8.74 2.86 -14.80
C TRP A 64 8.24 2.55 -13.39
N LYS A 65 9.12 2.70 -12.37
CA LYS A 65 8.70 2.56 -10.96
C LYS A 65 7.73 3.67 -10.60
N GLU A 66 6.68 3.34 -9.86
CA GLU A 66 5.76 4.34 -9.32
C GLU A 66 6.01 4.56 -7.85
N ILE A 67 6.36 5.79 -7.49
CA ILE A 67 6.75 6.20 -6.13
C ILE A 67 5.85 7.34 -5.68
N GLU A 68 5.37 7.25 -4.45
CA GLU A 68 4.52 8.26 -3.83
C GLU A 68 5.16 8.85 -2.58
N PHE A 69 4.95 10.15 -2.37
CA PHE A 69 5.28 10.83 -1.12
C PHE A 69 4.04 11.53 -0.56
N GLU A 70 3.72 11.24 0.68
CA GLU A 70 2.80 12.04 1.48
C GLU A 70 3.58 13.13 2.18
N VAL A 71 3.21 14.36 1.92
CA VAL A 71 3.91 15.56 2.43
C VAL A 71 2.95 16.48 3.16
N MET A 72 3.47 17.24 4.11
CA MET A 72 2.71 18.23 4.88
C MET A 72 3.42 19.58 4.81
N ARG A 73 2.62 20.68 4.77
CA ARG A 73 3.13 22.05 4.81
C ARG A 73 2.18 22.94 5.63
N ASP A 74 2.73 23.84 6.41
CA ASP A 74 1.99 24.86 7.13
C ASP A 74 2.09 26.26 6.49
N ALA A 75 1.37 27.23 7.04
CA ALA A 75 1.33 28.61 6.54
C ALA A 75 2.69 29.33 6.63
N LYS A 76 3.58 28.94 7.57
CA LYS A 76 4.93 29.51 7.71
C LYS A 76 5.94 28.91 6.72
N GLY A 77 5.55 27.86 6.00
CA GLY A 77 6.42 27.20 5.04
C GLY A 77 7.29 26.09 5.63
N ASN A 78 6.98 25.60 6.83
CA ASN A 78 7.56 24.35 7.32
C ASN A 78 7.01 23.21 6.48
N VAL A 79 7.88 22.33 5.99
CA VAL A 79 7.51 21.20 5.14
C VAL A 79 8.18 19.91 5.64
N ILE A 80 7.44 18.81 5.60
CA ILE A 80 7.94 17.47 5.94
C ILE A 80 7.41 16.42 4.96
N THR A 81 8.12 15.30 4.85
CA THR A 81 7.59 14.06 4.32
C THR A 81 7.07 13.19 5.46
N VAL A 82 5.82 12.73 5.33
CA VAL A 82 5.22 11.84 6.32
C VAL A 82 5.52 10.38 6.00
N CYS A 83 5.47 10.02 4.72
CA CYS A 83 5.68 8.65 4.27
C CYS A 83 6.10 8.62 2.80
N SER A 84 7.05 7.75 2.47
CA SER A 84 7.29 7.30 1.11
C SER A 84 6.58 5.97 0.87
N MET A 85 6.08 5.76 -0.35
CA MET A 85 5.41 4.54 -0.75
C MET A 85 5.84 4.15 -2.15
N GLU A 86 5.79 2.85 -2.44
CA GLU A 86 6.19 2.29 -3.72
C GLU A 86 5.15 1.28 -4.20
N ASN A 87 4.81 1.32 -5.47
CA ASN A 87 3.91 0.36 -6.07
C ASN A 87 4.68 -0.91 -6.49
N PHE A 88 4.10 -2.07 -6.20
CA PHE A 88 4.58 -3.37 -6.70
C PHE A 88 4.45 -3.45 -8.22
N ASP A 89 3.32 -2.95 -8.76
CA ASP A 89 3.10 -2.84 -10.18
C ASP A 89 3.76 -1.58 -10.72
N PRO A 90 4.40 -1.64 -11.91
CA PRO A 90 4.97 -0.46 -12.55
C PRO A 90 3.89 0.51 -13.01
N VAL A 91 4.30 1.73 -13.39
CA VAL A 91 3.43 2.73 -14.02
C VAL A 91 2.64 2.11 -15.17
N GLY A 92 1.35 2.38 -15.20
CA GLY A 92 0.37 1.81 -16.14
C GLY A 92 -0.82 1.19 -15.44
N VAL A 93 -0.69 0.84 -14.17
CA VAL A 93 -1.77 0.41 -13.28
C VAL A 93 -2.10 1.55 -12.33
N HIS A 94 -3.39 1.86 -12.17
CA HIS A 94 -3.82 2.91 -11.23
C HIS A 94 -3.36 2.57 -9.80
N THR A 95 -2.77 3.52 -9.07
CA THR A 95 -2.23 3.29 -7.71
C THR A 95 -3.27 2.70 -6.74
N GLY A 96 -4.57 3.02 -6.92
CA GLY A 96 -5.67 2.40 -6.15
C GLY A 96 -5.81 0.89 -6.38
N ASP A 97 -5.37 0.39 -7.52
CA ASP A 97 -5.40 -1.03 -7.91
C ASP A 97 -4.05 -1.73 -7.71
N SER A 98 -2.99 -1.00 -7.41
CA SER A 98 -1.67 -1.57 -7.13
C SER A 98 -1.54 -2.04 -5.69
N ILE A 99 -0.69 -3.07 -5.51
CA ILE A 99 -0.13 -3.41 -4.20
C ILE A 99 0.88 -2.31 -3.86
N VAL A 100 0.75 -1.68 -2.69
CA VAL A 100 1.62 -0.57 -2.29
C VAL A 100 2.41 -0.95 -1.05
N ILE A 101 3.68 -0.63 -1.06
CA ILE A 101 4.63 -0.91 0.00
C ILE A 101 5.09 0.40 0.63
N ALA A 102 5.13 0.48 1.95
CA ALA A 102 5.69 1.58 2.71
C ALA A 102 6.71 1.05 3.74
N PRO A 103 7.88 1.69 3.86
CA PRO A 103 8.42 2.75 3.01
C PRO A 103 8.75 2.24 1.60
N ALA A 104 9.10 3.13 0.66
CA ALA A 104 9.72 2.72 -0.61
C ALA A 104 11.03 1.97 -0.32
N VAL A 105 11.14 0.73 -0.84
CA VAL A 105 12.19 -0.24 -0.44
C VAL A 105 13.22 -0.53 -1.54
N THR A 106 12.93 -0.15 -2.79
CA THR A 106 13.83 -0.41 -3.93
C THR A 106 14.66 0.80 -4.34
N LEU A 107 14.49 1.94 -3.66
CA LEU A 107 15.22 3.17 -3.96
C LEU A 107 16.60 3.17 -3.31
N ALA A 108 17.61 3.55 -4.07
CA ALA A 108 18.88 4.00 -3.49
C ALA A 108 18.68 5.35 -2.75
N ASP A 109 19.53 5.66 -1.76
CA ASP A 109 19.41 6.90 -0.99
C ASP A 109 19.38 8.14 -1.88
N LYS A 110 20.22 8.19 -2.92
CA LYS A 110 20.25 9.30 -3.87
C LYS A 110 18.91 9.49 -4.61
N GLU A 111 18.25 8.42 -5.01
CA GLU A 111 16.94 8.45 -5.65
C GLU A 111 15.87 8.92 -4.67
N TYR A 112 15.88 8.36 -3.46
CA TYR A 112 14.99 8.77 -2.39
C TYR A 112 15.10 10.27 -2.10
N GLN A 113 16.30 10.78 -1.87
CA GLN A 113 16.53 12.19 -1.55
C GLN A 113 16.15 13.12 -2.71
N MET A 114 16.39 12.69 -3.95
CA MET A 114 15.99 13.43 -5.15
C MET A 114 14.46 13.59 -5.22
N LEU A 115 13.71 12.49 -5.10
CA LEU A 115 12.25 12.50 -5.17
C LEU A 115 11.64 13.21 -3.94
N ARG A 116 12.18 12.97 -2.74
CA ARG A 116 11.80 13.69 -1.52
C ARG A 116 11.95 15.20 -1.70
N SER A 117 13.09 15.66 -2.18
CA SER A 117 13.35 17.08 -2.42
C SER A 117 12.41 17.68 -3.47
N ALA A 118 12.08 16.91 -4.51
CA ALA A 118 11.09 17.30 -5.51
C ALA A 118 9.69 17.46 -4.90
N ALA A 119 9.24 16.49 -4.08
CA ALA A 119 7.94 16.55 -3.40
C ALA A 119 7.83 17.77 -2.47
N LEU A 120 8.84 18.01 -1.64
CA LEU A 120 8.88 19.18 -0.76
C LEU A 120 8.89 20.51 -1.55
N LYS A 121 9.63 20.59 -2.65
CA LYS A 121 9.64 21.75 -3.53
C LYS A 121 8.29 22.00 -4.21
N ILE A 122 7.61 20.94 -4.65
CA ILE A 122 6.28 21.03 -5.28
C ILE A 122 5.27 21.63 -4.28
N ILE A 123 5.14 21.06 -3.09
CA ILE A 123 4.16 21.54 -2.11
C ILE A 123 4.46 22.98 -1.66
N ASP A 124 5.74 23.33 -1.51
CA ASP A 124 6.12 24.70 -1.16
C ASP A 124 5.87 25.68 -2.31
N THR A 125 6.15 25.29 -3.57
CA THR A 125 5.89 26.14 -4.73
C THR A 125 4.41 26.41 -4.94
N LEU A 126 3.57 25.38 -4.74
CA LEU A 126 2.10 25.48 -4.85
C LEU A 126 1.46 26.15 -3.64
N LYS A 127 2.23 26.40 -2.58
CA LYS A 127 1.73 26.99 -1.32
C LYS A 127 0.54 26.25 -0.71
N VAL A 128 0.52 24.93 -0.88
CA VAL A 128 -0.51 24.09 -0.24
C VAL A 128 -0.33 24.14 1.28
N GLU A 129 -1.41 24.35 1.99
CA GLU A 129 -1.46 24.27 3.45
C GLU A 129 -2.22 23.01 3.85
N GLY A 130 -1.57 22.14 4.62
CA GLY A 130 -2.07 20.81 4.99
C GLY A 130 -1.35 19.68 4.25
N GLY A 131 -2.06 18.59 3.99
CA GLY A 131 -1.53 17.39 3.36
C GLY A 131 -1.59 17.41 1.84
N CYS A 132 -0.59 16.79 1.20
CA CYS A 132 -0.52 16.63 -0.24
C CYS A 132 0.14 15.29 -0.59
N ASN A 133 -0.43 14.59 -1.55
CA ASN A 133 0.17 13.40 -2.16
C ASN A 133 0.87 13.80 -3.47
N CYS A 134 2.13 13.41 -3.62
CA CYS A 134 2.92 13.59 -4.84
C CYS A 134 3.27 12.21 -5.41
N GLN A 135 2.90 11.97 -6.67
CA GLN A 135 3.16 10.71 -7.37
C GLN A 135 4.21 10.93 -8.46
N PHE A 136 5.21 10.07 -8.46
CA PHE A 136 6.36 10.12 -9.37
C PHE A 136 6.48 8.80 -10.13
N ALA A 137 6.91 8.90 -11.37
CA ALA A 137 7.50 7.80 -12.11
C ALA A 137 9.01 7.95 -12.11
N LEU A 138 9.73 6.92 -11.71
CA LEU A 138 11.20 6.88 -11.76
C LEU A 138 11.64 5.86 -12.81
N ASN A 139 12.50 6.29 -13.72
CA ASN A 139 13.12 5.39 -14.69
C ASN A 139 14.01 4.38 -13.94
N PRO A 140 13.81 3.04 -14.12
CA PRO A 140 14.59 2.04 -13.41
C PRO A 140 16.09 2.07 -13.77
N ASP A 141 16.45 2.57 -14.94
CA ASP A 141 17.82 2.53 -15.48
C ASP A 141 18.57 3.88 -15.35
N SER A 142 17.91 4.92 -14.81
CA SER A 142 18.51 6.25 -14.72
C SER A 142 17.88 7.08 -13.59
N PHE A 143 18.40 8.27 -13.35
CA PHE A 143 17.82 9.26 -12.42
C PHE A 143 16.71 10.12 -13.07
N GLU A 144 16.25 9.76 -14.27
CA GLU A 144 15.14 10.47 -14.92
C GLU A 144 13.85 10.15 -14.18
N TYR A 145 13.09 11.17 -13.82
CA TYR A 145 11.77 11.00 -13.21
C TYR A 145 10.75 11.95 -13.81
N ALA A 146 9.50 11.57 -13.72
CA ALA A 146 8.36 12.39 -14.10
C ALA A 146 7.40 12.55 -12.92
N VAL A 147 6.74 13.70 -12.82
CA VAL A 147 5.62 13.91 -11.89
C VAL A 147 4.36 13.42 -12.58
N ILE A 148 3.73 12.37 -12.02
CA ILE A 148 2.48 11.81 -12.56
C ILE A 148 1.31 12.72 -12.19
N GLU A 149 1.16 12.98 -10.89
CA GLU A 149 0.13 13.90 -10.39
C GLU A 149 0.46 14.41 -8.98
N VAL A 150 -0.18 15.50 -8.64
CA VAL A 150 -0.11 16.13 -7.31
C VAL A 150 -1.52 16.31 -6.79
N ASN A 151 -1.81 15.71 -5.65
CA ASN A 151 -3.14 15.75 -5.02
C ASN A 151 -3.10 16.63 -3.76
N PRO A 152 -3.41 17.95 -3.84
CA PRO A 152 -3.33 18.88 -2.70
C PRO A 152 -4.52 18.72 -1.75
N ARG A 153 -4.70 17.55 -1.26
CA ARG A 153 -5.79 17.14 -0.35
C ARG A 153 -5.44 15.88 0.40
N VAL A 154 -6.09 15.63 1.51
CA VAL A 154 -6.07 14.31 2.16
C VAL A 154 -6.76 13.30 1.23
N SER A 155 -6.13 12.17 1.02
CA SER A 155 -6.52 11.12 0.06
C SER A 155 -6.56 9.73 0.73
N ARG A 156 -6.83 8.69 -0.06
CA ARG A 156 -6.69 7.30 0.41
C ARG A 156 -5.25 6.96 0.77
N SER A 157 -4.28 7.44 -0.03
CA SER A 157 -2.85 7.28 0.26
C SER A 157 -2.48 7.96 1.58
N SER A 158 -3.06 9.12 1.90
CA SER A 158 -2.87 9.78 3.20
C SER A 158 -3.41 8.95 4.37
N ALA A 159 -4.53 8.25 4.17
CA ALA A 159 -5.06 7.33 5.18
C ALA A 159 -4.11 6.13 5.38
N LEU A 160 -3.57 5.56 4.30
CA LEU A 160 -2.55 4.52 4.36
C LEU A 160 -1.30 5.00 5.08
N ALA A 161 -0.76 6.15 4.68
CA ALA A 161 0.42 6.76 5.30
C ALA A 161 0.22 7.03 6.79
N SER A 162 -0.95 7.57 7.18
CA SER A 162 -1.29 7.81 8.59
C SER A 162 -1.25 6.52 9.41
N LYS A 163 -1.75 5.44 8.87
CA LYS A 163 -1.77 4.14 9.55
C LYS A 163 -0.40 3.47 9.54
N ALA A 164 0.33 3.59 8.44
CA ALA A 164 1.68 3.06 8.32
C ALA A 164 2.63 3.72 9.31
N THR A 165 2.47 5.02 9.57
CA THR A 165 3.40 5.82 10.38
C THR A 165 2.88 6.16 11.77
N GLY A 166 1.59 5.96 12.04
CA GLY A 166 0.95 6.51 13.24
C GLY A 166 0.78 8.05 13.21
N TYR A 167 1.29 8.73 12.19
CA TYR A 167 1.19 10.19 12.06
C TYR A 167 -0.21 10.59 11.59
N PRO A 168 -0.99 11.37 12.38
CA PRO A 168 -2.39 11.63 12.09
C PRO A 168 -2.56 12.76 11.08
N ILE A 169 -2.31 12.52 9.80
CA ILE A 169 -2.30 13.52 8.71
C ILE A 169 -3.57 14.38 8.72
N ALA A 170 -4.76 13.78 8.79
CA ALA A 170 -6.01 14.52 8.76
C ALA A 170 -6.18 15.46 9.97
N LYS A 171 -5.78 15.01 11.17
CA LYS A 171 -5.83 15.83 12.38
C LYS A 171 -4.85 16.99 12.30
N VAL A 172 -3.62 16.74 11.86
CA VAL A 172 -2.60 17.77 11.68
C VAL A 172 -3.04 18.76 10.61
N ALA A 173 -3.57 18.30 9.47
CA ALA A 173 -4.12 19.18 8.43
C ALA A 173 -5.24 20.07 8.92
N ALA A 174 -6.15 19.54 9.77
CA ALA A 174 -7.20 20.34 10.39
C ALA A 174 -6.64 21.41 11.34
N GLN A 175 -5.60 21.11 12.10
CA GLN A 175 -4.94 22.09 12.97
C GLN A 175 -4.20 23.17 12.17
N ILE A 176 -3.55 22.79 11.06
CA ILE A 176 -2.95 23.77 10.14
C ILE A 176 -4.02 24.71 9.58
N ALA A 177 -5.18 24.18 9.17
CA ALA A 177 -6.27 24.97 8.60
C ALA A 177 -6.85 26.03 9.57
N ILE A 178 -6.67 25.85 10.89
CA ILE A 178 -7.07 26.85 11.91
C ILE A 178 -5.90 27.70 12.41
N GLY A 179 -4.73 27.60 11.72
CA GLY A 179 -3.61 28.52 11.91
C GLY A 179 -2.43 28.01 12.74
N TYR A 180 -2.45 26.75 13.20
CA TYR A 180 -1.27 26.16 13.85
C TYR A 180 -0.17 25.83 12.86
N THR A 181 1.07 25.86 13.31
CA THR A 181 2.24 25.45 12.53
C THR A 181 2.75 24.08 12.98
N LEU A 182 3.50 23.38 12.12
CA LEU A 182 4.01 22.03 12.40
C LEU A 182 4.86 21.96 13.68
N ASP A 183 5.56 23.04 14.02
CA ASP A 183 6.38 23.19 15.24
C ASP A 183 5.56 23.55 16.49
N GLU A 184 4.29 23.89 16.34
CA GLU A 184 3.36 24.14 17.45
C GLU A 184 2.46 22.93 17.73
N ILE A 185 2.20 22.09 16.72
CA ILE A 185 1.35 20.91 16.85
C ILE A 185 2.14 19.77 17.52
N LYS A 186 1.64 19.27 18.65
CA LYS A 186 2.25 18.13 19.33
C LYS A 186 2.09 16.85 18.51
N ASN A 187 3.17 16.09 18.43
CA ASN A 187 3.18 14.77 17.81
C ASN A 187 2.37 13.79 18.67
N ALA A 188 1.31 13.22 18.08
CA ALA A 188 0.44 12.27 18.77
C ALA A 188 1.13 10.94 19.13
N VAL A 189 2.20 10.57 18.43
CA VAL A 189 2.96 9.32 18.68
C VAL A 189 3.76 9.42 19.98
N THR A 190 4.43 10.53 20.21
CA THR A 190 5.29 10.73 21.38
C THR A 190 4.63 11.51 22.51
N GLY A 191 3.65 12.33 22.18
CA GLY A 191 3.04 13.29 23.12
C GLY A 191 3.98 14.40 23.61
N LYS A 192 5.26 14.33 23.26
CA LYS A 192 6.34 15.24 23.74
C LYS A 192 6.99 16.03 22.61
N THR A 193 7.15 15.44 21.43
CA THR A 193 7.71 16.07 20.25
C THR A 193 6.63 16.80 19.44
N TYR A 194 7.00 17.36 18.29
CA TYR A 194 6.12 18.15 17.44
C TYR A 194 5.91 17.49 16.08
N ALA A 195 4.88 17.92 15.37
CA ALA A 195 4.47 17.38 14.08
C ALA A 195 5.47 17.68 12.94
N CYS A 196 6.50 18.49 13.17
CA CYS A 196 7.57 18.77 12.22
C CYS A 196 8.64 17.64 12.12
N PHE A 197 8.56 16.59 12.94
CA PHE A 197 9.46 15.44 12.84
C PHE A 197 8.96 14.43 11.82
N GLU A 198 9.80 14.07 10.87
CA GLU A 198 9.48 13.06 9.85
C GLU A 198 9.48 11.65 10.48
N PRO A 199 8.46 10.85 10.23
CA PRO A 199 8.45 9.45 10.67
C PRO A 199 9.54 8.62 10.01
N ALA A 200 10.18 7.72 10.76
CA ALA A 200 11.10 6.71 10.27
C ALA A 200 10.54 5.31 10.55
N LEU A 201 10.43 4.47 9.52
CA LEU A 201 9.87 3.13 9.62
C LEU A 201 10.99 2.08 9.62
N ASP A 202 11.00 1.20 10.62
CA ASP A 202 11.89 0.03 10.72
C ASP A 202 11.17 -1.30 10.43
N TYR A 203 9.93 -1.22 9.97
CA TYR A 203 9.06 -2.32 9.54
C TYR A 203 8.54 -2.06 8.12
N VAL A 204 7.88 -3.05 7.56
CA VAL A 204 7.28 -2.96 6.21
C VAL A 204 5.77 -3.01 6.30
N VAL A 205 5.13 -2.12 5.58
CA VAL A 205 3.68 -2.07 5.44
C VAL A 205 3.31 -2.44 4.01
N VAL A 206 2.35 -3.34 3.84
CA VAL A 206 1.82 -3.73 2.53
C VAL A 206 0.33 -3.45 2.48
N LYS A 207 -0.10 -2.65 1.51
CA LYS A 207 -1.49 -2.47 1.13
C LYS A 207 -1.82 -3.43 -0.02
N LEU A 208 -2.84 -4.25 0.12
CA LEU A 208 -3.38 -5.11 -0.93
C LEU A 208 -4.78 -4.67 -1.31
N PRO A 209 -5.06 -4.31 -2.58
CA PRO A 209 -6.40 -3.96 -3.04
C PRO A 209 -7.37 -5.14 -2.99
N LYS A 210 -8.65 -4.82 -2.86
CA LYS A 210 -9.73 -5.79 -3.04
C LYS A 210 -10.63 -5.34 -4.18
N TRP A 211 -10.73 -6.19 -5.19
CA TRP A 211 -11.56 -5.94 -6.36
C TRP A 211 -12.91 -6.64 -6.24
N PRO A 212 -13.99 -6.05 -6.75
CA PRO A 212 -15.35 -6.59 -6.64
C PRO A 212 -15.70 -7.56 -7.79
N PHE A 213 -14.73 -8.23 -8.38
CA PHE A 213 -14.96 -9.12 -9.53
C PHE A 213 -15.76 -10.39 -9.17
N ASP A 214 -15.87 -10.71 -7.88
CA ASP A 214 -16.81 -11.72 -7.39
C ASP A 214 -18.29 -11.30 -7.53
N LYS A 215 -18.54 -9.99 -7.57
CA LYS A 215 -19.88 -9.41 -7.76
C LYS A 215 -20.15 -9.04 -9.23
N PHE A 216 -19.14 -8.57 -9.93
CA PHE A 216 -19.22 -8.15 -11.32
C PHE A 216 -18.54 -9.15 -12.25
N VAL A 217 -19.12 -10.33 -12.38
CA VAL A 217 -18.56 -11.47 -13.13
C VAL A 217 -18.32 -11.21 -14.62
N TYR A 218 -19.01 -10.20 -15.20
CA TYR A 218 -18.84 -9.79 -16.59
C TYR A 218 -17.88 -8.60 -16.77
N ALA A 219 -17.35 -8.05 -15.68
CA ALA A 219 -16.38 -6.97 -15.76
C ALA A 219 -15.03 -7.50 -16.27
N LYS A 220 -14.37 -6.71 -17.11
CA LYS A 220 -12.98 -6.99 -17.50
C LYS A 220 -12.07 -6.91 -16.28
N ARG A 221 -11.35 -7.99 -16.00
CA ARG A 221 -10.44 -8.11 -14.85
C ARG A 221 -9.08 -7.44 -15.08
N GLU A 222 -8.80 -7.05 -16.32
CA GLU A 222 -7.58 -6.32 -16.66
C GLU A 222 -7.48 -5.01 -15.90
N LEU A 223 -6.36 -4.79 -15.24
CA LEU A 223 -6.05 -3.58 -14.50
C LEU A 223 -5.30 -2.60 -15.42
N GLY A 224 -5.54 -1.33 -15.24
CA GLY A 224 -4.95 -0.29 -16.07
C GLY A 224 -5.05 1.06 -15.38
N THR A 225 -5.12 2.14 -16.17
CA THR A 225 -5.15 3.52 -15.64
C THR A 225 -6.46 3.91 -14.95
N GLN A 226 -7.51 3.10 -15.07
CA GLN A 226 -8.80 3.33 -14.39
C GLN A 226 -8.92 2.45 -13.14
N MET A 227 -9.22 3.07 -12.00
CA MET A 227 -9.39 2.37 -10.74
C MET A 227 -10.61 1.45 -10.72
N LYS A 228 -10.43 0.19 -10.34
CA LYS A 228 -11.45 -0.85 -10.21
C LYS A 228 -11.63 -1.37 -8.78
N ALA A 229 -10.62 -1.23 -7.94
CA ALA A 229 -10.68 -1.67 -6.55
C ALA A 229 -11.71 -0.87 -5.74
N THR A 230 -12.44 -1.55 -4.87
CA THR A 230 -13.44 -0.95 -3.97
C THR A 230 -12.99 -0.92 -2.52
N GLY A 231 -12.13 -1.83 -2.14
CA GLY A 231 -11.58 -1.95 -0.79
C GLY A 231 -10.09 -2.24 -0.83
N GLU A 232 -9.50 -2.23 0.33
CA GLU A 232 -8.08 -2.52 0.52
C GLU A 232 -7.85 -3.09 1.91
N VAL A 233 -6.75 -3.80 2.08
CA VAL A 233 -6.22 -4.20 3.38
C VAL A 233 -4.82 -3.66 3.54
N MET A 234 -4.42 -3.44 4.78
CA MET A 234 -3.04 -3.12 5.13
C MET A 234 -2.50 -4.17 6.11
N ALA A 235 -1.30 -4.57 5.94
CA ALA A 235 -0.61 -5.43 6.88
C ALA A 235 0.75 -4.86 7.22
N ILE A 236 1.15 -4.97 8.48
CA ILE A 236 2.46 -4.59 8.98
C ILE A 236 3.23 -5.86 9.32
N GLY A 237 4.50 -5.91 8.95
CA GLY A 237 5.40 -7.00 9.27
C GLY A 237 6.83 -6.49 9.42
N SER A 238 7.69 -7.24 10.12
CA SER A 238 9.12 -6.93 10.22
C SER A 238 9.83 -7.05 8.87
N THR A 239 9.24 -7.81 7.93
CA THR A 239 9.76 -8.01 6.57
C THR A 239 8.64 -7.92 5.54
N PHE A 240 9.02 -7.67 4.27
CA PHE A 240 8.06 -7.69 3.16
C PHE A 240 7.35 -9.04 3.05
N GLU A 241 8.07 -10.14 3.20
CA GLU A 241 7.52 -11.50 3.13
C GLU A 241 6.40 -11.71 4.17
N GLN A 242 6.63 -11.27 5.39
CA GLN A 242 5.63 -11.34 6.45
C GLN A 242 4.42 -10.46 6.14
N ALA A 243 4.67 -9.22 5.70
CA ALA A 243 3.63 -8.24 5.44
C ALA A 243 2.73 -8.66 4.26
N ILE A 244 3.29 -9.15 3.13
CA ILE A 244 2.51 -9.59 1.97
C ILE A 244 1.67 -10.84 2.30
N MET A 245 2.21 -11.79 3.06
CA MET A 245 1.50 -12.98 3.49
C MET A 245 0.32 -12.64 4.41
N LYS A 246 0.49 -11.66 5.30
CA LYS A 246 -0.60 -11.13 6.15
C LYS A 246 -1.65 -10.40 5.31
N ALA A 247 -1.23 -9.55 4.35
CA ALA A 247 -2.13 -8.80 3.49
C ALA A 247 -3.03 -9.73 2.68
N VAL A 248 -2.49 -10.78 2.10
CA VAL A 248 -3.24 -11.79 1.34
C VAL A 248 -4.32 -12.46 2.20
N ARG A 249 -3.99 -12.84 3.44
CA ARG A 249 -4.98 -13.39 4.37
C ARG A 249 -6.06 -12.37 4.76
N GLY A 250 -5.64 -11.14 5.04
CA GLY A 250 -6.54 -10.05 5.41
C GLY A 250 -7.49 -9.62 4.30
N ALA A 251 -7.15 -9.85 3.03
CA ALA A 251 -7.97 -9.46 1.88
C ALA A 251 -9.29 -10.26 1.76
N GLU A 252 -9.45 -11.33 2.54
CA GLU A 252 -10.66 -12.19 2.51
C GLU A 252 -10.98 -12.71 1.10
N ILE A 253 -9.94 -13.15 0.39
CA ILE A 253 -10.04 -13.73 -0.97
C ILE A 253 -9.92 -15.26 -0.97
N GLY A 254 -9.99 -15.89 0.21
CA GLY A 254 -9.94 -17.35 0.36
C GLY A 254 -8.54 -17.96 0.30
N HIS A 255 -7.49 -17.14 0.40
CA HIS A 255 -6.10 -17.59 0.38
C HIS A 255 -5.44 -17.46 1.76
N ASP A 256 -4.81 -18.55 2.24
CA ASP A 256 -4.01 -18.56 3.47
C ASP A 256 -2.54 -18.16 3.23
N CYS A 257 -2.09 -18.21 1.96
CA CYS A 257 -0.74 -17.89 1.47
C CYS A 257 -0.76 -17.57 -0.03
N LEU A 258 0.40 -17.38 -0.64
CA LEU A 258 0.52 -17.08 -2.07
C LEU A 258 0.32 -18.29 -2.99
N ILE A 259 0.25 -19.52 -2.46
CA ILE A 259 -0.09 -20.71 -3.25
C ILE A 259 -1.59 -20.67 -3.55
N SER A 260 -1.93 -20.46 -4.82
CA SER A 260 -3.32 -20.47 -5.28
C SER A 260 -3.68 -21.82 -5.88
N PRO A 261 -4.70 -22.51 -5.36
CA PRO A 261 -5.17 -23.78 -5.96
C PRO A 261 -5.51 -23.62 -7.44
N LYS A 262 -6.09 -22.50 -7.82
CA LYS A 262 -6.45 -22.18 -9.19
C LYS A 262 -5.23 -22.12 -10.14
N MET A 263 -4.10 -21.64 -9.66
CA MET A 263 -2.87 -21.58 -10.46
C MET A 263 -2.20 -22.96 -10.57
N LEU A 264 -2.36 -23.80 -9.55
CA LEU A 264 -1.82 -25.17 -9.58
C LEU A 264 -2.44 -26.04 -10.67
N ASP A 265 -3.70 -25.79 -11.02
CA ASP A 265 -4.45 -26.57 -12.04
C ASP A 265 -4.10 -26.17 -13.48
N LEU A 266 -3.35 -25.08 -13.69
CA LEU A 266 -2.95 -24.58 -15.01
C LEU A 266 -1.64 -25.25 -15.45
N ASP A 267 -1.47 -25.43 -16.76
CA ASP A 267 -0.20 -25.90 -17.34
C ASP A 267 0.87 -24.78 -17.38
N ASP A 268 2.12 -25.16 -17.62
CA ASP A 268 3.26 -24.23 -17.60
C ASP A 268 3.13 -23.16 -18.68
N LYS A 269 2.62 -23.50 -19.84
CA LYS A 269 2.42 -22.57 -20.95
C LYS A 269 1.38 -21.50 -20.56
N THR A 270 0.26 -21.94 -20.01
CA THR A 270 -0.81 -21.02 -19.58
C THR A 270 -0.31 -20.07 -18.47
N ILE A 271 0.46 -20.55 -17.49
CA ILE A 271 1.07 -19.70 -16.47
C ILE A 271 2.01 -18.68 -17.09
N HIS A 272 2.85 -19.12 -18.03
CA HIS A 272 3.79 -18.22 -18.72
C HIS A 272 3.06 -17.16 -19.56
N ASP A 273 2.07 -17.57 -20.36
CA ASP A 273 1.28 -16.64 -21.19
C ASP A 273 0.57 -15.58 -20.33
N ARG A 274 0.11 -15.95 -19.14
CA ARG A 274 -0.57 -15.05 -18.21
C ARG A 274 0.35 -14.06 -17.46
N LEU A 275 1.66 -14.17 -17.55
CA LEU A 275 2.59 -13.19 -16.98
C LEU A 275 2.42 -11.79 -17.61
N SER A 276 2.03 -11.74 -18.89
CA SER A 276 1.73 -10.48 -19.58
C SER A 276 0.41 -9.85 -19.16
N ASP A 277 -0.50 -10.64 -18.56
CA ASP A 277 -1.83 -10.16 -18.16
C ASP A 277 -1.76 -9.40 -16.84
N CYS A 278 -2.09 -8.13 -16.85
CA CYS A 278 -2.19 -7.35 -15.64
C CYS A 278 -3.62 -7.46 -15.07
N THR A 279 -3.82 -8.43 -14.16
CA THR A 279 -5.12 -8.69 -13.52
C THR A 279 -4.99 -8.75 -11.99
N ASP A 280 -6.11 -8.81 -11.29
CA ASP A 280 -6.15 -9.04 -9.83
C ASP A 280 -5.52 -10.36 -9.39
N GLU A 281 -5.25 -11.29 -10.31
CA GLU A 281 -4.57 -12.57 -10.05
C GLU A 281 -3.05 -12.51 -10.30
N ARG A 282 -2.52 -11.39 -10.79
CA ARG A 282 -1.11 -11.23 -11.22
C ARG A 282 -0.11 -11.69 -10.17
N LEU A 283 -0.30 -11.32 -8.90
CA LEU A 283 0.58 -11.73 -7.81
C LEU A 283 0.69 -13.26 -7.71
N PHE A 284 -0.43 -13.97 -7.86
CA PHE A 284 -0.46 -15.44 -7.77
C PHE A 284 0.12 -16.11 -9.00
N VAL A 285 -0.07 -15.51 -10.19
CA VAL A 285 0.55 -15.98 -11.44
C VAL A 285 2.05 -15.84 -11.36
N VAL A 286 2.57 -14.70 -10.95
CA VAL A 286 4.01 -14.44 -10.76
C VAL A 286 4.60 -15.42 -9.74
N TYR A 287 3.92 -15.61 -8.60
CA TYR A 287 4.39 -16.54 -7.57
C TYR A 287 4.47 -17.98 -8.09
N GLU A 288 3.45 -18.45 -8.82
CA GLU A 288 3.44 -19.79 -9.38
C GLU A 288 4.48 -19.97 -10.50
N ALA A 289 4.69 -18.96 -11.35
CA ALA A 289 5.75 -18.98 -12.36
C ALA A 289 7.14 -19.16 -11.73
N LEU A 290 7.45 -18.41 -10.68
CA LEU A 290 8.68 -18.57 -9.88
C LEU A 290 8.79 -19.97 -9.28
N ARG A 291 7.70 -20.53 -8.75
CA ARG A 291 7.67 -21.89 -8.18
C ARG A 291 7.98 -22.98 -9.24
N ARG A 292 7.59 -22.74 -10.48
CA ARG A 292 7.88 -23.63 -11.63
C ARG A 292 9.26 -23.42 -12.24
N GLY A 293 10.02 -22.43 -11.75
CA GLY A 293 11.40 -22.18 -12.15
C GLY A 293 11.58 -21.19 -13.30
N VAL A 294 10.55 -20.40 -13.65
CA VAL A 294 10.72 -19.23 -14.51
C VAL A 294 11.66 -18.25 -13.80
N SER A 295 12.66 -17.74 -14.50
CA SER A 295 13.69 -16.90 -13.89
C SER A 295 13.15 -15.52 -13.49
N VAL A 296 13.80 -14.89 -12.49
CA VAL A 296 13.50 -13.51 -12.08
C VAL A 296 13.64 -12.56 -13.24
N ASP A 297 14.74 -12.66 -14.02
CA ASP A 297 15.02 -11.80 -15.16
C ASP A 297 13.93 -11.89 -16.23
N GLU A 298 13.45 -13.11 -16.51
CA GLU A 298 12.37 -13.33 -17.48
C GLU A 298 11.06 -12.72 -17.01
N ILE A 299 10.66 -12.95 -15.76
CA ILE A 299 9.44 -12.36 -15.18
C ILE A 299 9.56 -10.84 -15.16
N HIS A 300 10.70 -10.30 -14.75
CA HIS A 300 10.95 -8.86 -14.78
C HIS A 300 10.85 -8.31 -16.20
N SER A 301 11.43 -8.97 -17.18
CA SER A 301 11.39 -8.53 -18.58
C SER A 301 9.96 -8.42 -19.14
N ILE A 302 9.07 -9.33 -18.73
CA ILE A 302 7.66 -9.38 -19.14
C ILE A 302 6.81 -8.38 -18.34
N THR A 303 6.93 -8.42 -17.01
CA THR A 303 6.02 -7.72 -16.10
C THR A 303 6.46 -6.31 -15.71
N LYS A 304 7.75 -6.02 -15.83
CA LYS A 304 8.45 -4.83 -15.31
C LYS A 304 8.31 -4.66 -13.79
N ILE A 305 7.88 -5.68 -13.06
CA ILE A 305 7.93 -5.70 -11.60
C ILE A 305 9.40 -5.69 -11.18
N ASP A 306 9.75 -4.86 -10.20
CA ASP A 306 11.13 -4.75 -9.73
C ASP A 306 11.66 -6.10 -9.22
N GLU A 307 12.88 -6.45 -9.60
CA GLU A 307 13.51 -7.72 -9.25
C GLU A 307 13.62 -7.94 -7.73
N TRP A 308 13.73 -6.86 -6.96
CA TRP A 308 13.77 -6.96 -5.51
C TRP A 308 12.53 -7.66 -4.95
N PHE A 309 11.35 -7.30 -5.45
CA PHE A 309 10.10 -7.97 -5.05
C PHE A 309 10.08 -9.43 -5.47
N LEU A 310 10.55 -9.72 -6.67
CA LEU A 310 10.61 -11.10 -7.19
C LEU A 310 11.57 -11.97 -6.36
N TYR A 311 12.74 -11.45 -5.99
CA TYR A 311 13.66 -12.14 -5.05
C TYR A 311 13.04 -12.36 -3.68
N LYS A 312 12.23 -11.45 -3.17
CA LYS A 312 11.50 -11.64 -1.92
C LYS A 312 10.46 -12.74 -2.01
N LEU A 313 9.78 -12.86 -3.16
CA LEU A 313 8.88 -13.99 -3.41
C LEU A 313 9.65 -15.32 -3.53
N CYS A 314 10.83 -15.35 -4.15
CA CYS A 314 11.70 -16.53 -4.19
C CYS A 314 12.07 -17.03 -2.79
N LYS A 315 12.31 -16.11 -1.84
CA LYS A 315 12.63 -16.47 -0.45
C LYS A 315 11.48 -17.23 0.24
N LEU A 316 10.22 -16.88 -0.06
CA LEU A 316 9.06 -17.65 0.39
C LEU A 316 9.05 -19.06 -0.25
N ILE A 317 9.34 -19.17 -1.54
CA ILE A 317 9.40 -20.45 -2.24
C ILE A 317 10.51 -21.35 -1.68
N ASP A 318 11.66 -20.79 -1.37
CA ASP A 318 12.76 -21.54 -0.77
C ASP A 318 12.43 -22.06 0.63
N MET A 319 11.63 -21.27 1.39
CA MET A 319 11.08 -21.75 2.67
C MET A 319 10.11 -22.92 2.47
N GLU A 320 9.26 -22.92 1.42
CA GLU A 320 8.40 -24.06 1.10
C GLU A 320 9.23 -25.35 0.84
N LYS A 321 10.32 -25.21 0.08
CA LYS A 321 11.24 -26.32 -0.19
C LYS A 321 11.92 -26.81 1.08
N THR A 322 12.36 -25.86 1.93
CA THR A 322 13.00 -26.18 3.22
C THR A 322 12.03 -26.91 4.13
N LEU A 323 10.80 -26.44 4.28
CA LEU A 323 9.76 -27.10 5.09
C LEU A 323 9.46 -28.53 4.61
N LYS A 324 9.42 -28.76 3.27
CA LYS A 324 9.20 -30.10 2.71
C LYS A 324 10.34 -31.07 3.01
N ASN A 325 11.59 -30.59 2.92
CA ASN A 325 12.77 -31.43 2.97
C ASN A 325 13.36 -31.58 4.37
N ASN A 326 13.25 -30.55 5.21
CA ASN A 326 13.91 -30.49 6.52
C ASN A 326 13.02 -29.78 7.54
N PHE A 327 11.89 -30.38 7.90
CA PHE A 327 10.99 -29.83 8.92
C PHE A 327 11.48 -30.16 10.32
N ASN A 328 11.86 -29.12 11.06
CA ASN A 328 12.26 -29.16 12.47
C ASN A 328 11.78 -27.88 13.18
N GLU A 329 12.08 -27.71 14.48
CA GLU A 329 11.66 -26.57 15.27
C GLU A 329 12.22 -25.24 14.77
N GLU A 330 13.47 -25.21 14.33
CA GLU A 330 14.13 -24.02 13.78
C GLU A 330 13.46 -23.55 12.48
N THR A 331 13.29 -24.46 11.51
CA THR A 331 12.64 -24.16 10.23
C THR A 331 11.15 -23.79 10.40
N TYR A 332 10.49 -24.34 11.42
CA TYR A 332 9.14 -23.95 11.80
C TYR A 332 9.09 -22.50 12.26
N LEU A 333 9.99 -22.10 13.18
CA LEU A 333 10.07 -20.71 13.68
C LEU A 333 10.42 -19.71 12.56
N GLU A 334 11.37 -20.07 11.68
CA GLU A 334 11.71 -19.25 10.52
C GLU A 334 10.52 -19.05 9.61
N ALA A 335 9.76 -20.12 9.32
CA ALA A 335 8.55 -20.03 8.51
C ALA A 335 7.49 -19.12 9.16
N LYS A 336 7.33 -19.21 10.48
CA LYS A 336 6.42 -18.32 11.23
C LYS A 336 6.84 -16.85 11.10
N LYS A 337 8.15 -16.55 11.22
CA LYS A 337 8.70 -15.19 11.11
C LYS A 337 8.42 -14.56 9.75
N ILE A 338 8.47 -15.32 8.67
CA ILE A 338 8.19 -14.80 7.32
C ILE A 338 6.70 -14.93 6.91
N GLY A 339 5.82 -15.30 7.83
CA GLY A 339 4.38 -15.17 7.68
C GLY A 339 3.59 -16.43 7.38
N TYR A 340 4.20 -17.63 7.40
CA TYR A 340 3.45 -18.89 7.25
C TYR A 340 2.59 -19.19 8.47
N THR A 341 1.35 -19.61 8.24
CA THR A 341 0.45 -20.08 9.30
C THR A 341 0.68 -21.56 9.58
N ASP A 342 0.32 -22.03 10.79
CA ASP A 342 0.42 -23.43 11.14
C ASP A 342 -0.33 -24.32 10.13
N LYS A 343 -1.55 -23.90 9.74
CA LYS A 343 -2.37 -24.58 8.72
C LYS A 343 -1.65 -24.77 7.40
N VAL A 344 -0.91 -23.75 6.93
CA VAL A 344 -0.14 -23.82 5.68
C VAL A 344 1.09 -24.70 5.85
N ILE A 345 1.79 -24.60 6.98
CA ILE A 345 2.95 -25.42 7.30
C ILE A 345 2.56 -26.89 7.38
N GLU A 346 1.45 -27.23 8.08
CA GLU A 346 0.91 -28.58 8.12
C GLU A 346 0.57 -29.13 6.74
N LYS A 347 -0.02 -28.29 5.88
CA LYS A 347 -0.33 -28.66 4.49
C LYS A 347 0.93 -28.94 3.67
N ILE A 348 1.99 -28.13 3.83
CA ILE A 348 3.25 -28.29 3.10
C ILE A 348 4.02 -29.53 3.58
N THR A 349 4.08 -29.74 4.90
CA THR A 349 4.91 -30.78 5.51
C THR A 349 4.18 -32.14 5.66
N GLY A 350 2.85 -32.14 5.62
CA GLY A 350 2.02 -33.28 5.97
C GLY A 350 2.08 -33.67 7.47
N LYS A 351 2.70 -32.84 8.31
CA LYS A 351 2.88 -33.10 9.75
C LYS A 351 2.04 -32.12 10.55
N LYS A 352 1.42 -32.62 11.63
CA LYS A 352 0.66 -31.80 12.57
C LYS A 352 1.60 -31.05 13.53
N ILE A 353 1.27 -29.82 13.83
CA ILE A 353 2.00 -28.99 14.79
C ILE A 353 1.40 -29.24 16.18
N GLU A 354 2.18 -29.91 17.04
CA GLU A 354 1.74 -30.23 18.39
C GLU A 354 1.88 -29.06 19.37
N LYS A 355 2.89 -28.21 19.15
CA LYS A 355 3.19 -27.06 19.99
C LYS A 355 3.22 -25.78 19.16
N PRO A 356 2.05 -25.13 18.92
CA PRO A 356 2.03 -23.89 18.15
C PRO A 356 2.72 -22.75 18.91
N VAL A 357 3.50 -21.96 18.19
CA VAL A 357 4.11 -20.74 18.73
C VAL A 357 3.09 -19.61 18.60
N HIS A 358 2.92 -18.85 19.69
CA HIS A 358 2.05 -17.69 19.73
C HIS A 358 2.76 -16.44 19.17
N ALA A 359 2.00 -15.57 18.51
CA ALA A 359 2.51 -14.29 18.07
C ALA A 359 2.81 -13.39 19.29
N VAL A 360 3.83 -12.58 19.15
CA VAL A 360 4.13 -11.43 19.99
C VAL A 360 3.71 -10.16 19.28
N PHE A 361 3.72 -9.01 19.96
CA PHE A 361 3.26 -7.75 19.39
C PHE A 361 4.31 -6.67 19.59
N LYS A 362 4.71 -6.05 18.48
CA LYS A 362 5.61 -4.90 18.46
C LYS A 362 4.82 -3.62 18.27
N MET A 363 5.30 -2.54 18.90
CA MET A 363 4.71 -1.21 18.75
C MET A 363 5.03 -0.62 17.37
N VAL A 364 4.08 0.07 16.80
CA VAL A 364 4.32 0.94 15.64
C VAL A 364 5.06 2.17 16.16
N ASP A 365 6.38 2.13 16.10
CA ASP A 365 7.26 3.20 16.51
C ASP A 365 7.97 3.79 15.29
N THR A 366 7.83 5.09 15.10
CA THR A 366 8.40 5.84 13.99
C THR A 366 9.35 6.95 14.47
N CYS A 367 9.83 6.81 15.68
CA CYS A 367 10.68 7.81 16.32
C CYS A 367 12.18 7.56 16.14
N ALA A 368 12.58 6.59 15.32
CA ALA A 368 13.97 6.23 15.01
C ALA A 368 14.83 5.97 16.27
N ALA A 369 14.23 5.45 17.33
CA ALA A 369 14.82 5.27 18.67
C ALA A 369 15.32 6.56 19.35
N GLU A 370 15.00 7.73 18.80
CA GLU A 370 15.37 9.02 19.42
C GLU A 370 14.41 9.41 20.55
N PHE A 371 13.15 8.98 20.46
CA PHE A 371 12.09 9.25 21.43
C PHE A 371 11.27 7.98 21.67
N ALA A 372 10.77 7.80 22.90
CA ALA A 372 9.85 6.71 23.19
C ALA A 372 8.48 6.98 22.61
N ALA A 373 7.95 6.07 21.80
CA ALA A 373 6.58 6.07 21.37
C ALA A 373 5.63 5.79 22.56
N MET A 374 4.53 6.49 22.63
CA MET A 374 3.54 6.33 23.69
C MET A 374 2.18 5.84 23.18
N THR A 375 2.06 5.71 21.87
CA THR A 375 0.81 5.30 21.23
C THR A 375 0.65 3.78 21.32
N PRO A 376 -0.40 3.24 21.94
CA PRO A 376 -0.64 1.80 22.03
C PRO A 376 -1.18 1.24 20.71
N TYR A 377 -0.36 1.30 19.67
CA TYR A 377 -0.62 0.79 18.34
C TYR A 377 0.41 -0.30 18.03
N PHE A 378 -0.07 -1.55 17.86
CA PHE A 378 0.79 -2.72 17.75
C PHE A 378 0.48 -3.53 16.51
N TYR A 379 1.49 -4.26 16.02
CA TYR A 379 1.35 -5.29 14.99
C TYR A 379 1.88 -6.63 15.50
N SER A 380 1.26 -7.73 15.06
CA SER A 380 1.68 -9.07 15.45
C SER A 380 2.92 -9.52 14.68
N THR A 381 3.84 -10.19 15.36
CA THR A 381 5.04 -10.77 14.76
C THR A 381 5.41 -12.07 15.48
N TYR A 382 6.47 -12.75 15.04
CA TYR A 382 7.07 -13.91 15.71
C TYR A 382 8.53 -13.63 16.09
N ASP A 383 8.84 -12.37 16.31
CA ASP A 383 10.15 -11.92 16.84
C ASP A 383 10.30 -12.28 18.32
N ASN A 384 11.41 -11.89 18.94
CA ASN A 384 11.71 -12.30 20.31
C ASN A 384 11.15 -11.35 21.39
N GLU A 385 10.62 -10.18 20.99
CA GLU A 385 10.17 -9.13 21.89
C GLU A 385 8.66 -8.95 21.85
N ASP A 386 8.03 -8.85 23.02
CA ASP A 386 6.59 -8.60 23.18
C ASP A 386 6.33 -7.29 23.94
N GLU A 387 6.32 -6.20 23.22
CA GLU A 387 6.12 -4.86 23.79
C GLU A 387 4.67 -4.63 24.27
N ALA A 388 3.68 -5.36 23.73
CA ALA A 388 2.30 -5.24 24.20
C ALA A 388 2.11 -5.81 25.59
N SER A 389 2.77 -6.92 25.94
CA SER A 389 2.72 -7.48 27.27
C SER A 389 3.34 -6.55 28.32
N GLU A 390 4.46 -5.90 27.98
CA GLU A 390 5.08 -4.88 28.83
C GLU A 390 4.18 -3.66 29.00
N PHE A 391 3.61 -3.16 27.90
CA PHE A 391 2.67 -2.04 27.94
C PHE A 391 1.43 -2.33 28.80
N ILE A 392 0.86 -3.53 28.70
CA ILE A 392 -0.30 -3.96 29.49
C ILE A 392 0.08 -4.06 30.97
N ALA A 393 1.23 -4.67 31.28
CA ALA A 393 1.70 -4.82 32.67
C ALA A 393 1.86 -3.45 33.39
N ASN A 394 2.33 -2.45 32.67
CA ASN A 394 2.53 -1.09 33.20
C ASN A 394 1.23 -0.29 33.38
N ARG A 395 0.10 -0.76 32.86
CA ARG A 395 -1.15 -0.01 32.82
C ARG A 395 -2.05 -0.14 34.05
N GLY A 396 -1.82 -1.16 34.90
CA GLY A 396 -2.70 -1.54 36.01
C GLY A 396 -3.93 -2.34 35.57
N HIS A 397 -4.42 -3.26 36.40
CA HIS A 397 -5.38 -4.31 36.01
C HIS A 397 -6.79 -4.15 36.61
N ASP A 398 -7.18 -2.98 37.06
CA ASP A 398 -8.44 -2.80 37.78
C ASP A 398 -9.71 -2.76 36.89
N ARG A 399 -9.54 -2.75 35.56
CA ARG A 399 -10.63 -2.63 34.60
C ARG A 399 -10.81 -3.89 33.78
N LYS A 400 -12.05 -4.21 33.45
CA LYS A 400 -12.36 -5.28 32.48
C LYS A 400 -11.96 -4.85 31.08
N THR A 401 -11.30 -5.74 30.35
CA THR A 401 -10.89 -5.49 28.95
C THR A 401 -11.93 -6.04 27.97
N VAL A 402 -12.27 -5.26 26.97
CA VAL A 402 -13.16 -5.64 25.88
C VAL A 402 -12.39 -5.57 24.57
N ILE A 403 -12.51 -6.62 23.74
CA ILE A 403 -11.94 -6.63 22.38
C ILE A 403 -13.05 -6.27 21.39
N VAL A 404 -12.81 -5.25 20.58
CA VAL A 404 -13.67 -4.86 19.45
C VAL A 404 -13.00 -5.34 18.17
N PHE A 405 -13.67 -6.20 17.42
CA PHE A 405 -13.19 -6.67 16.13
C PHE A 405 -13.63 -5.71 15.02
N GLY A 406 -12.69 -5.29 14.20
CA GLY A 406 -12.97 -4.51 13.00
C GLY A 406 -13.68 -5.33 11.92
N SER A 407 -14.21 -4.66 10.91
CA SER A 407 -15.20 -5.23 9.98
C SER A 407 -14.68 -5.83 8.68
N GLY A 408 -13.41 -5.76 8.36
CA GLY A 408 -12.91 -6.28 7.09
C GLY A 408 -12.78 -5.25 5.96
N PRO A 409 -12.15 -5.61 4.84
CA PRO A 409 -12.03 -4.71 3.71
C PRO A 409 -13.40 -4.25 3.25
N ILE A 410 -13.52 -2.96 2.91
CA ILE A 410 -14.78 -2.40 2.41
C ILE A 410 -15.24 -3.17 1.19
N ARG A 411 -16.52 -3.51 1.16
CA ARG A 411 -17.20 -4.18 0.07
C ARG A 411 -18.16 -3.20 -0.61
N ILE A 412 -18.57 -3.51 -1.83
CA ILE A 412 -19.61 -2.73 -2.53
C ILE A 412 -20.87 -2.66 -1.68
N GLY A 413 -21.44 -1.46 -1.59
CA GLY A 413 -22.62 -1.17 -0.78
C GLY A 413 -22.32 -0.88 0.68
N GLN A 414 -21.05 -0.91 1.09
CA GLN A 414 -20.59 -0.49 2.41
C GLN A 414 -19.86 0.86 2.29
N GLY A 415 -20.00 1.69 3.28
CA GLY A 415 -19.28 2.95 3.40
C GLY A 415 -18.36 2.98 4.63
N ILE A 416 -17.87 4.16 4.97
CA ILE A 416 -16.98 4.38 6.13
C ILE A 416 -17.68 4.16 7.47
N GLU A 417 -19.00 4.00 7.49
CA GLU A 417 -19.80 3.76 8.70
C GLU A 417 -19.34 2.56 9.52
N PHE A 418 -18.69 1.57 8.92
CA PHE A 418 -18.14 0.43 9.65
C PHE A 418 -17.02 0.85 10.59
N ASP A 419 -16.11 1.65 10.10
CA ASP A 419 -15.01 2.17 10.90
C ASP A 419 -15.54 3.15 11.96
N TYR A 420 -16.45 4.01 11.56
CA TYR A 420 -17.14 4.95 12.45
C TYR A 420 -17.84 4.19 13.59
N ALA A 421 -18.59 3.13 13.28
CA ALA A 421 -19.26 2.30 14.28
C ALA A 421 -18.28 1.65 15.25
N SER A 422 -17.15 1.11 14.76
CA SER A 422 -16.12 0.50 15.59
C SER A 422 -15.49 1.51 16.55
N VAL A 423 -15.18 2.72 16.08
CA VAL A 423 -14.61 3.80 16.91
C VAL A 423 -15.61 4.27 17.95
N HIS A 424 -16.88 4.49 17.57
CA HIS A 424 -17.92 4.89 18.52
C HIS A 424 -18.16 3.80 19.57
N CYS A 425 -18.10 2.51 19.20
CA CYS A 425 -18.15 1.41 20.15
C CYS A 425 -17.00 1.51 21.16
N VAL A 426 -15.77 1.76 20.69
CA VAL A 426 -14.61 1.95 21.58
C VAL A 426 -14.83 3.12 22.53
N TRP A 427 -15.31 4.26 22.05
CA TRP A 427 -15.57 5.42 22.90
C TRP A 427 -16.63 5.13 23.96
N ALA A 428 -17.76 4.55 23.56
CA ALA A 428 -18.83 4.22 24.49
C ALA A 428 -18.37 3.24 25.59
N LEU A 429 -17.55 2.25 25.25
CA LEU A 429 -16.97 1.31 26.21
C LEU A 429 -15.98 2.00 27.16
N LYS A 430 -15.14 2.90 26.65
CA LYS A 430 -14.19 3.68 27.47
C LYS A 430 -14.94 4.59 28.45
N GLU A 431 -16.01 5.26 28.02
CA GLU A 431 -16.87 6.09 28.90
C GLU A 431 -17.51 5.26 30.01
N LYS A 432 -17.76 3.96 29.77
CA LYS A 432 -18.27 3.01 30.78
C LYS A 432 -17.18 2.42 31.68
N GLY A 433 -15.92 2.84 31.52
CA GLY A 433 -14.81 2.45 32.36
C GLY A 433 -14.17 1.10 31.98
N TYR A 434 -14.39 0.62 30.75
CA TYR A 434 -13.67 -0.54 30.24
C TYR A 434 -12.34 -0.15 29.61
N ASP A 435 -11.37 -1.03 29.69
CA ASP A 435 -10.21 -1.03 28.80
C ASP A 435 -10.60 -1.66 27.47
N VAL A 436 -10.22 -1.02 26.36
CA VAL A 436 -10.67 -1.48 25.04
C VAL A 436 -9.47 -1.74 24.13
N VAL A 437 -9.45 -2.91 23.52
CA VAL A 437 -8.53 -3.30 22.46
C VAL A 437 -9.32 -3.38 21.16
N ILE A 438 -8.92 -2.65 20.15
CA ILE A 438 -9.48 -2.81 18.82
C ILE A 438 -8.54 -3.69 17.99
N ALA A 439 -9.05 -4.83 17.51
CA ALA A 439 -8.32 -5.73 16.64
C ALA A 439 -8.76 -5.49 15.21
N VAL A 440 -7.84 -5.00 14.38
CA VAL A 440 -8.06 -4.73 12.95
C VAL A 440 -7.08 -5.52 12.11
N SER A 441 -7.56 -6.19 11.09
CA SER A 441 -6.70 -6.87 10.11
C SER A 441 -6.47 -6.05 8.85
N TYR A 442 -7.03 -4.85 8.79
CA TYR A 442 -7.01 -3.95 7.63
C TYR A 442 -7.44 -2.55 8.03
N THR A 443 -7.46 -1.73 7.08
CA THR A 443 -7.13 -0.39 7.06
C THR A 443 -8.24 0.55 6.74
N HIS A 444 -9.18 0.81 7.57
CA HIS A 444 -9.80 2.10 7.42
C HIS A 444 -9.74 2.97 8.67
N LEU A 445 -9.38 2.41 9.80
CA LEU A 445 -9.18 3.22 11.00
C LEU A 445 -8.19 2.56 11.95
N THR A 446 -7.01 3.05 11.94
CA THR A 446 -6.23 3.07 13.15
C THR A 446 -6.22 4.49 13.66
N LEU A 447 -7.25 4.86 14.34
CA LEU A 447 -7.07 5.93 15.29
C LEU A 447 -6.30 5.31 16.46
N PRO A 448 -5.21 5.94 16.90
CA PRO A 448 -4.54 5.51 18.11
C PRO A 448 -5.59 5.39 19.21
N THR A 449 -5.68 4.23 19.82
CA THR A 449 -6.63 3.96 20.90
C THR A 449 -6.25 4.66 22.20
N ASN A 450 -5.24 5.53 22.17
CA ASN A 450 -4.98 6.37 23.30
C ASN A 450 -6.07 7.45 23.40
N SER A 451 -6.27 7.93 24.59
CA SER A 451 -7.34 8.82 25.05
C SER A 451 -7.47 10.17 24.35
N LEU A 452 -6.88 10.35 23.20
CA LEU A 452 -6.86 11.62 22.46
C LEU A 452 -7.77 11.61 21.23
N VAL A 453 -8.56 10.56 21.07
CA VAL A 453 -9.68 10.54 20.14
C VAL A 453 -10.97 10.70 20.92
#